data_4d5ecffbaba1204903325fbf2b126ee6
#
_entry.id   4d5ecffbaba1204903325fbf2b126ee6
#
_cell.length_a   1.000
_cell.length_b   1.000
_cell.length_c   1.000
_cell.angle_alpha   90.00
_cell.angle_beta   90.00
_cell.angle_gamma   90.00
#
_symmetry.space_group_name_H-M   'P 1'
#
loop_
_entity.id
_entity.type
_entity.pdbx_description
1 polymer ?
#
loop_
_entity_poly.entity_id
_entity_poly.type
_entity_poly.pdbx_seq_one_letter_code
_entity_poly.pdbx_strand_id
1 'polypeptide(L)'
;FVKIIYILIIILISNLNLAHSNDKVSFINLDLLIQQTNIGKLILKDIEQINKKNIENLKIKESELKSIEDDIKKKKNIISKDEFENEVIRLRQNIKKFKNYKNKLVSEIENKKNNDIKEFFTKVNPIIQNYMDNNSIDILLERKNVFMSKNSSDITEKLIIEINKKFK
;
A
#
# COMPACT_ATOMS: atom_id res chain seq x y z
N PHE A 1 -71.74 4.79 3.50
CA PHE A 1 -70.58 5.63 3.80
C PHE A 1 -69.51 4.86 4.59
N VAL A 2 -69.83 4.21 5.69
CA VAL A 2 -68.87 3.50 6.55
C VAL A 2 -68.12 2.37 5.78
N LYS A 3 -68.79 1.57 4.95
CA LYS A 3 -68.17 0.51 4.15
C LYS A 3 -67.12 1.02 3.15
N ILE A 4 -67.36 2.19 2.56
CA ILE A 4 -66.44 2.80 1.62
C ILE A 4 -65.13 3.29 2.34
N ILE A 5 -65.28 3.79 3.56
CA ILE A 5 -64.17 4.21 4.40
C ILE A 5 -63.27 2.99 4.79
N TYR A 6 -63.84 1.85 5.12
CA TYR A 6 -63.12 0.63 5.42
C TYR A 6 -62.32 0.13 4.20
N ILE A 7 -62.92 0.17 3.01
CA ILE A 7 -62.24 -0.23 1.77
C ILE A 7 -61.04 0.71 1.47
N LEU A 8 -61.22 2.02 1.66
CA LEU A 8 -60.14 2.99 1.49
C LEU A 8 -59.00 2.80 2.50
N ILE A 9 -59.29 2.45 3.74
CA ILE A 9 -58.28 2.16 4.77
C ILE A 9 -57.53 0.87 4.43
N ILE A 10 -58.17 -0.16 3.93
CA ILE A 10 -57.54 -1.42 3.52
C ILE A 10 -56.62 -1.19 2.32
N ILE A 11 -57.00 -0.37 1.35
CA ILE A 11 -56.18 0.00 0.20
C ILE A 11 -54.98 0.85 0.63
N LEU A 12 -55.11 1.71 1.62
CA LEU A 12 -54.01 2.52 2.16
C LEU A 12 -52.98 1.67 2.90
N ILE A 13 -53.42 0.67 3.68
CA ILE A 13 -52.54 -0.26 4.43
C ILE A 13 -51.80 -1.22 3.48
N SER A 14 -52.45 -1.64 2.37
CA SER A 14 -51.83 -2.56 1.40
C SER A 14 -50.67 -1.91 0.60
N ASN A 15 -50.53 -0.59 0.62
CA ASN A 15 -49.43 0.13 -0.01
C ASN A 15 -48.25 0.45 0.95
N LEU A 16 -48.30 -0.01 2.19
CA LEU A 16 -47.13 0.00 3.08
C LEU A 16 -46.18 -1.13 2.67
N ASN A 17 -45.60 -1.00 1.48
CA ASN A 17 -44.39 -1.75 1.16
C ASN A 17 -43.31 -1.27 2.14
N LEU A 18 -43.10 -2.04 3.22
CA LEU A 18 -41.91 -1.91 4.03
C LEU A 18 -40.75 -2.09 3.06
N ALA A 19 -40.17 -0.97 2.62
CA ALA A 19 -38.93 -1.00 1.88
C ALA A 19 -37.90 -1.61 2.83
N HIS A 20 -37.74 -2.92 2.79
CA HIS A 20 -36.58 -3.58 3.32
C HIS A 20 -35.43 -3.15 2.42
N SER A 21 -34.74 -2.09 2.81
CA SER A 21 -33.43 -1.80 2.28
C SER A 21 -32.55 -2.98 2.66
N ASN A 22 -32.36 -3.87 1.70
CA ASN A 22 -31.45 -5.00 1.86
C ASN A 22 -30.07 -4.48 1.41
N ASP A 23 -29.44 -3.66 2.26
CA ASP A 23 -28.15 -3.05 1.95
C ASP A 23 -27.16 -4.15 1.56
N LYS A 24 -26.68 -4.08 0.34
CA LYS A 24 -25.74 -5.06 -0.19
C LYS A 24 -24.33 -4.72 0.25
N VAL A 25 -23.81 -5.51 1.17
CA VAL A 25 -22.45 -5.39 1.68
C VAL A 25 -21.53 -6.35 0.92
N SER A 26 -20.45 -5.81 0.40
CA SER A 26 -19.36 -6.55 -0.26
C SER A 26 -18.02 -6.22 0.38
N PHE A 27 -17.01 -7.00 0.08
CA PHE A 27 -15.65 -6.72 0.54
C PHE A 27 -14.62 -6.99 -0.55
N ILE A 28 -13.45 -6.37 -0.37
CA ILE A 28 -12.27 -6.52 -1.24
C ILE A 28 -11.02 -6.78 -0.41
N ASN A 29 -10.08 -7.50 -1.01
CA ASN A 29 -8.72 -7.62 -0.51
C ASN A 29 -7.84 -6.60 -1.22
N LEU A 30 -7.46 -5.52 -0.52
CA LEU A 30 -6.66 -4.44 -1.09
C LEU A 30 -5.25 -4.89 -1.49
N ASP A 31 -4.65 -5.81 -0.73
CA ASP A 31 -3.32 -6.33 -1.05
C ASP A 31 -3.34 -7.12 -2.37
N LEU A 32 -4.36 -7.98 -2.56
CA LEU A 32 -4.54 -8.69 -3.83
C LEU A 32 -4.85 -7.73 -4.99
N LEU A 33 -5.63 -6.68 -4.73
CA LEU A 33 -5.95 -5.69 -5.75
C LEU A 33 -4.68 -5.02 -6.27
N ILE A 34 -3.77 -4.62 -5.38
CA ILE A 34 -2.48 -4.02 -5.76
C ILE A 34 -1.59 -5.07 -6.43
N GLN A 35 -1.49 -6.29 -5.90
CA GLN A 35 -0.59 -7.33 -6.42
C GLN A 35 -1.01 -7.87 -7.80
N GLN A 36 -2.29 -7.88 -8.12
CA GLN A 36 -2.80 -8.58 -9.32
C GLN A 36 -3.26 -7.64 -10.43
N THR A 37 -3.49 -6.36 -10.14
CA THR A 37 -3.78 -5.39 -11.19
C THR A 37 -2.53 -4.97 -11.94
N ASN A 38 -2.65 -4.66 -13.24
CA ASN A 38 -1.53 -4.22 -14.07
C ASN A 38 -0.87 -2.96 -13.51
N ILE A 39 -1.68 -1.97 -13.14
CA ILE A 39 -1.17 -0.73 -12.53
C ILE A 39 -0.50 -0.97 -11.17
N GLY A 40 -1.02 -1.88 -10.35
CA GLY A 40 -0.41 -2.23 -9.07
C GLY A 40 0.92 -2.97 -9.25
N LYS A 41 0.99 -3.91 -10.19
CA LYS A 41 2.26 -4.61 -10.53
C LYS A 41 3.35 -3.65 -11.00
N LEU A 42 3.00 -2.62 -11.77
CA LEU A 42 3.98 -1.60 -12.18
C LEU A 42 4.54 -0.84 -10.99
N ILE A 43 3.70 -0.45 -10.05
CA ILE A 43 4.11 0.22 -8.80
C ILE A 43 5.04 -0.68 -7.99
N LEU A 44 4.65 -1.94 -7.77
CA LEU A 44 5.47 -2.89 -7.00
C LEU A 44 6.82 -3.14 -7.64
N LYS A 45 6.86 -3.28 -8.96
CA LYS A 45 8.10 -3.46 -9.72
C LYS A 45 9.03 -2.24 -9.60
N ASP A 46 8.50 -1.03 -9.68
CA ASP A 46 9.29 0.20 -9.54
C ASP A 46 9.91 0.31 -8.13
N ILE A 47 9.11 0.05 -7.08
CA ILE A 47 9.60 0.02 -5.70
C ILE A 47 10.69 -1.05 -5.52
N GLU A 48 10.51 -2.24 -6.08
CA GLU A 48 11.50 -3.32 -6.02
C GLU A 48 12.82 -2.92 -6.69
N GLN A 49 12.76 -2.30 -7.87
CA GLN A 49 13.95 -1.84 -8.59
C GLN A 49 14.72 -0.77 -7.80
N ILE A 50 14.01 0.20 -7.21
CA ILE A 50 14.61 1.22 -6.36
C ILE A 50 15.28 0.58 -5.14
N ASN A 51 14.57 -0.35 -4.49
CA ASN A 51 15.09 -1.05 -3.31
C ASN A 51 16.37 -1.85 -3.64
N LYS A 52 16.35 -2.58 -4.77
CA LYS A 52 17.52 -3.33 -5.24
C LYS A 52 18.72 -2.42 -5.46
N LYS A 53 18.53 -1.30 -6.17
CA LYS A 53 19.60 -0.30 -6.39
C LYS A 53 20.12 0.30 -5.08
N ASN A 54 19.23 0.58 -4.12
CA ASN A 54 19.63 1.09 -2.82
C ASN A 54 20.47 0.09 -2.03
N ILE A 55 20.07 -1.19 -2.05
CA ILE A 55 20.84 -2.28 -1.41
C ILE A 55 22.24 -2.40 -2.03
N GLU A 56 22.35 -2.35 -3.34
CA GLU A 56 23.65 -2.38 -4.05
C GLU A 56 24.54 -1.19 -3.64
N ASN A 57 23.99 0.01 -3.62
CA ASN A 57 24.71 1.22 -3.19
C ASN A 57 25.15 1.14 -1.72
N LEU A 58 24.31 0.58 -0.85
CA LEU A 58 24.67 0.38 0.57
C LEU A 58 25.81 -0.62 0.72
N LYS A 59 25.78 -1.73 -0.03
CA LYS A 59 26.86 -2.74 -0.02
C LYS A 59 28.21 -2.15 -0.47
N ILE A 60 28.20 -1.32 -1.52
CA ILE A 60 29.42 -0.66 -1.99
C ILE A 60 29.98 0.24 -0.89
N LYS A 61 29.16 1.12 -0.30
CA LYS A 61 29.60 2.02 0.77
C LYS A 61 30.07 1.30 2.03
N GLU A 62 29.41 0.20 2.38
CA GLU A 62 29.83 -0.65 3.51
C GLU A 62 31.21 -1.30 3.25
N SER A 63 31.43 -1.80 2.02
CA SER A 63 32.73 -2.33 1.61
C SER A 63 33.83 -1.28 1.63
N GLU A 64 33.55 -0.05 1.16
CA GLU A 64 34.46 1.07 1.24
C GLU A 64 34.86 1.41 2.70
N LEU A 65 33.88 1.48 3.60
CA LEU A 65 34.12 1.72 5.03
C LEU A 65 34.97 0.63 5.65
N LYS A 66 34.69 -0.65 5.31
CA LYS A 66 35.50 -1.78 5.78
C LYS A 66 36.94 -1.71 5.28
N SER A 67 37.16 -1.36 4.01
CA SER A 67 38.51 -1.16 3.47
C SER A 67 39.25 -0.07 4.22
N ILE A 68 38.62 1.07 4.50
CA ILE A 68 39.20 2.16 5.28
C ILE A 68 39.55 1.68 6.70
N GLU A 69 38.67 0.94 7.34
CA GLU A 69 38.91 0.37 8.69
C GLU A 69 40.13 -0.55 8.69
N ASP A 70 40.23 -1.46 7.70
CA ASP A 70 41.32 -2.42 7.59
C ASP A 70 42.65 -1.71 7.30
N ASP A 71 42.65 -0.64 6.49
CA ASP A 71 43.85 0.16 6.22
C ASP A 71 44.31 0.94 7.45
N ILE A 72 43.38 1.49 8.25
CA ILE A 72 43.75 2.14 9.53
C ILE A 72 44.35 1.10 10.50
N LYS A 73 43.84 -0.12 10.56
CA LYS A 73 44.38 -1.19 11.38
C LYS A 73 45.85 -1.53 10.99
N LYS A 74 46.12 -1.62 9.68
CA LYS A 74 47.46 -1.90 9.16
C LYS A 74 48.48 -0.78 9.52
N LYS A 75 48.01 0.47 9.51
CA LYS A 75 48.84 1.64 9.80
C LYS A 75 49.10 1.87 11.29
N LYS A 76 48.40 1.21 12.19
CA LYS A 76 48.42 1.46 13.64
C LYS A 76 49.83 1.55 14.25
N ASN A 77 50.78 0.72 13.77
CA ASN A 77 52.15 0.69 14.26
C ASN A 77 53.15 1.41 13.35
N ILE A 78 52.66 2.11 12.31
CA ILE A 78 53.52 2.74 11.26
C ILE A 78 53.44 4.26 11.34
N ILE A 79 52.26 4.81 11.69
CA ILE A 79 52.04 6.26 11.75
C ILE A 79 52.10 6.76 13.20
N SER A 80 52.19 8.08 13.37
CA SER A 80 52.18 8.71 14.67
C SER A 80 50.85 8.50 15.38
N LYS A 81 50.82 8.59 16.72
CA LYS A 81 49.61 8.45 17.53
C LYS A 81 48.54 9.47 17.11
N ASP A 82 48.93 10.72 16.89
CA ASP A 82 48.01 11.80 16.50
C ASP A 82 47.38 11.56 15.12
N GLU A 83 48.17 11.09 14.15
CA GLU A 83 47.69 10.70 12.84
C GLU A 83 46.70 9.53 12.91
N PHE A 84 47.02 8.52 13.73
CA PHE A 84 46.11 7.38 13.94
C PHE A 84 44.80 7.82 14.58
N GLU A 85 44.82 8.66 15.61
CA GLU A 85 43.61 9.20 16.22
C GLU A 85 42.77 10.01 15.22
N ASN A 86 43.39 10.82 14.40
CA ASN A 86 42.70 11.57 13.33
C ASN A 86 42.02 10.64 12.31
N GLU A 87 42.67 9.58 11.87
CA GLU A 87 42.09 8.59 10.96
C GLU A 87 40.88 7.88 11.59
N VAL A 88 40.97 7.51 12.87
CA VAL A 88 39.85 6.89 13.62
C VAL A 88 38.67 7.86 13.75
N ILE A 89 38.93 9.15 14.00
CA ILE A 89 37.85 10.16 14.05
C ILE A 89 37.17 10.29 12.69
N ARG A 90 37.93 10.33 11.60
CA ARG A 90 37.38 10.37 10.22
C ARG A 90 36.50 9.14 9.90
N LEU A 91 36.99 7.95 10.27
CA LEU A 91 36.22 6.73 10.09
C LEU A 91 34.87 6.78 10.85
N ARG A 92 34.92 7.21 12.11
CA ARG A 92 33.68 7.38 12.93
C ARG A 92 32.69 8.35 12.28
N GLN A 93 33.20 9.46 11.74
CA GLN A 93 32.34 10.42 11.01
C GLN A 93 31.73 9.80 9.75
N ASN A 94 32.51 9.02 9.00
CA ASN A 94 32.03 8.33 7.80
C ASN A 94 30.94 7.25 8.14
N ILE A 95 31.18 6.51 9.21
CA ILE A 95 30.16 5.54 9.73
C ILE A 95 28.86 6.26 10.13
N LYS A 96 28.96 7.43 10.79
CA LYS A 96 27.77 8.24 11.12
C LYS A 96 27.05 8.72 9.87
N LYS A 97 27.78 9.21 8.85
CA LYS A 97 27.21 9.61 7.56
C LYS A 97 26.54 8.44 6.85
N PHE A 98 27.15 7.26 6.85
CA PHE A 98 26.56 6.05 6.28
C PHE A 98 25.26 5.65 6.98
N LYS A 99 25.22 5.67 8.32
CA LYS A 99 24.01 5.40 9.08
C LYS A 99 22.87 6.36 8.73
N ASN A 100 23.18 7.66 8.65
CA ASN A 100 22.21 8.68 8.25
C ASN A 100 21.71 8.46 6.81
N TYR A 101 22.61 8.13 5.89
CA TYR A 101 22.26 7.81 4.52
C TYR A 101 21.33 6.60 4.41
N LYS A 102 21.64 5.51 5.16
CA LYS A 102 20.75 4.33 5.23
C LYS A 102 19.36 4.69 5.74
N ASN A 103 19.25 5.46 6.83
CA ASN A 103 17.96 5.88 7.38
C ASN A 103 17.19 6.75 6.38
N LYS A 104 17.87 7.64 5.66
CA LYS A 104 17.27 8.46 4.61
C LYS A 104 16.66 7.60 3.50
N LEU A 105 17.40 6.60 3.00
CA LEU A 105 16.92 5.70 1.96
C LEU A 105 15.66 4.91 2.41
N VAL A 106 15.63 4.45 3.66
CA VAL A 106 14.45 3.76 4.21
C VAL A 106 13.24 4.70 4.20
N SER A 107 13.41 5.93 4.70
CA SER A 107 12.32 6.91 4.72
C SER A 107 11.86 7.29 3.30
N GLU A 108 12.77 7.42 2.35
CA GLU A 108 12.43 7.72 0.95
C GLU A 108 11.60 6.61 0.30
N ILE A 109 11.96 5.32 0.55
CA ILE A 109 11.18 4.18 0.05
C ILE A 109 9.79 4.13 0.69
N GLU A 110 9.68 4.35 2.00
CA GLU A 110 8.39 4.37 2.69
C GLU A 110 7.49 5.50 2.16
N ASN A 111 8.03 6.70 2.01
CA ASN A 111 7.30 7.83 1.46
C ASN A 111 6.84 7.57 0.03
N LYS A 112 7.74 7.03 -0.81
CA LYS A 112 7.39 6.66 -2.18
C LYS A 112 6.27 5.62 -2.20
N LYS A 113 6.39 4.55 -1.42
CA LYS A 113 5.36 3.50 -1.33
C LYS A 113 4.00 4.09 -0.93
N ASN A 114 3.97 4.95 0.08
CA ASN A 114 2.73 5.58 0.53
C ASN A 114 2.12 6.48 -0.54
N ASN A 115 2.94 7.25 -1.25
CA ASN A 115 2.49 8.12 -2.35
C ASN A 115 1.96 7.31 -3.53
N ASP A 116 2.68 6.26 -3.93
CA ASP A 116 2.29 5.40 -5.05
C ASP A 116 0.98 4.65 -4.75
N ILE A 117 0.79 4.18 -3.51
CA ILE A 117 -0.47 3.56 -3.07
C ILE A 117 -1.61 4.58 -3.11
N LYS A 118 -1.37 5.80 -2.65
CA LYS A 118 -2.37 6.88 -2.71
C LYS A 118 -2.75 7.19 -4.16
N GLU A 119 -1.77 7.28 -5.05
CA GLU A 119 -2.00 7.51 -6.48
C GLU A 119 -2.76 6.34 -7.12
N PHE A 120 -2.41 5.10 -6.76
CA PHE A 120 -3.16 3.91 -7.17
C PHE A 120 -4.65 4.06 -6.83
N PHE A 121 -4.99 4.35 -5.57
CA PHE A 121 -6.39 4.50 -5.18
C PHE A 121 -7.06 5.69 -5.84
N THR A 122 -6.37 6.79 -6.07
CA THR A 122 -6.92 7.92 -6.84
C THR A 122 -7.36 7.49 -8.25
N LYS A 123 -6.61 6.59 -8.88
CA LYS A 123 -6.91 6.08 -10.23
C LYS A 123 -7.99 5.00 -10.24
N VAL A 124 -8.02 4.12 -9.23
CA VAL A 124 -8.95 2.97 -9.22
C VAL A 124 -10.27 3.24 -8.53
N ASN A 125 -10.36 4.19 -7.59
CA ASN A 125 -11.60 4.51 -6.88
C ASN A 125 -12.78 4.84 -7.81
N PRO A 126 -12.63 5.60 -8.91
CA PRO A 126 -13.74 5.83 -9.83
C PRO A 126 -14.24 4.53 -10.49
N ILE A 127 -13.37 3.55 -10.73
CA ILE A 127 -13.73 2.25 -11.30
C ILE A 127 -14.49 1.42 -10.26
N ILE A 128 -13.99 1.43 -9.02
CA ILE A 128 -14.64 0.76 -7.88
C ILE A 128 -16.03 1.34 -7.66
N GLN A 129 -16.17 2.67 -7.61
CA GLN A 129 -17.46 3.33 -7.43
C GLN A 129 -18.44 2.96 -8.55
N ASN A 130 -18.02 3.06 -9.81
CA ASN A 130 -18.85 2.67 -10.95
C ASN A 130 -19.28 1.19 -10.90
N TYR A 131 -18.38 0.31 -10.44
CA TYR A 131 -18.72 -1.10 -10.24
C TYR A 131 -19.75 -1.28 -9.12
N MET A 132 -19.64 -0.57 -8.01
CA MET A 132 -20.59 -0.58 -6.91
C MET A 132 -21.98 -0.12 -7.39
N ASP A 133 -22.05 1.00 -8.09
CA ASP A 133 -23.30 1.57 -8.61
C ASP A 133 -24.01 0.58 -9.57
N ASN A 134 -23.26 -0.01 -10.50
CA ASN A 134 -23.82 -0.96 -11.48
C ASN A 134 -24.26 -2.30 -10.87
N ASN A 135 -23.79 -2.64 -9.68
CA ASN A 135 -24.09 -3.91 -9.00
C ASN A 135 -24.95 -3.72 -7.73
N SER A 136 -25.47 -2.49 -7.51
CA SER A 136 -26.27 -2.13 -6.32
C SER A 136 -25.57 -2.53 -5.01
N ILE A 137 -24.27 -2.21 -4.89
CA ILE A 137 -23.48 -2.44 -3.69
C ILE A 137 -23.48 -1.14 -2.90
N ASP A 138 -24.03 -1.16 -1.70
CA ASP A 138 -24.20 0.02 -0.85
C ASP A 138 -22.97 0.24 0.03
N ILE A 139 -22.34 -0.85 0.48
CA ILE A 139 -21.18 -0.81 1.38
C ILE A 139 -20.09 -1.73 0.87
N LEU A 140 -18.87 -1.18 0.75
CA LEU A 140 -17.66 -1.93 0.43
C LEU A 140 -16.70 -1.89 1.62
N LEU A 141 -16.33 -3.06 2.13
CA LEU A 141 -15.42 -3.21 3.26
C LEU A 141 -14.07 -3.75 2.80
N GLU A 142 -13.02 -3.51 3.58
CA GLU A 142 -11.75 -4.19 3.41
C GLU A 142 -11.81 -5.58 4.07
N ARG A 143 -11.29 -6.61 3.40
CA ARG A 143 -11.29 -8.02 3.86
C ARG A 143 -10.77 -8.18 5.28
N LYS A 144 -9.72 -7.46 5.66
CA LYS A 144 -9.14 -7.56 7.02
C LYS A 144 -10.09 -7.13 8.13
N ASN A 145 -11.11 -6.34 7.82
CA ASN A 145 -12.13 -5.86 8.76
C ASN A 145 -13.38 -6.76 8.79
N VAL A 146 -13.41 -7.83 8.00
CA VAL A 146 -14.54 -8.75 7.88
C VAL A 146 -14.21 -10.05 8.62
N PHE A 147 -14.86 -10.30 9.74
CA PHE A 147 -14.67 -11.53 10.53
C PHE A 147 -15.20 -12.76 9.79
N MET A 148 -16.44 -12.68 9.26
CA MET A 148 -17.09 -13.78 8.55
C MET A 148 -18.02 -13.22 7.47
N SER A 149 -18.05 -13.86 6.31
CA SER A 149 -18.93 -13.49 5.20
C SER A 149 -19.14 -14.68 4.26
N LYS A 150 -20.15 -14.57 3.39
CA LYS A 150 -20.31 -15.50 2.26
C LYS A 150 -19.23 -15.20 1.21
N ASN A 151 -18.70 -16.23 0.54
CA ASN A 151 -17.74 -16.05 -0.56
C ASN A 151 -18.29 -15.19 -1.70
N SER A 152 -19.61 -15.22 -1.92
CA SER A 152 -20.27 -14.39 -2.94
C SER A 152 -20.17 -12.88 -2.69
N SER A 153 -19.86 -12.48 -1.45
CA SER A 153 -19.65 -11.07 -1.08
C SER A 153 -18.23 -10.57 -1.38
N ASP A 154 -17.29 -11.47 -1.71
CA ASP A 154 -15.95 -11.10 -2.19
C ASP A 154 -16.02 -10.68 -3.66
N ILE A 155 -15.70 -9.43 -3.93
CA ILE A 155 -15.68 -8.88 -5.28
C ILE A 155 -14.27 -8.55 -5.78
N THR A 156 -13.24 -9.01 -5.06
CA THR A 156 -11.84 -8.70 -5.37
C THR A 156 -11.46 -9.05 -6.80
N GLU A 157 -11.72 -10.30 -7.24
CA GLU A 157 -11.38 -10.76 -8.60
C GLU A 157 -12.14 -9.98 -9.67
N LYS A 158 -13.41 -9.66 -9.42
CA LYS A 158 -14.23 -8.90 -10.36
C LYS A 158 -13.68 -7.50 -10.57
N LEU A 159 -13.25 -6.84 -9.48
CA LEU A 159 -12.62 -5.52 -9.54
C LEU A 159 -11.24 -5.57 -10.20
N ILE A 160 -10.44 -6.60 -9.96
CA ILE A 160 -9.15 -6.80 -10.67
C ILE A 160 -9.39 -6.83 -12.19
N ILE A 161 -10.39 -7.59 -12.64
CA ILE A 161 -10.75 -7.66 -14.07
C ILE A 161 -11.16 -6.28 -14.62
N GLU A 162 -12.03 -5.56 -13.90
CA GLU A 162 -12.50 -4.25 -14.35
C GLU A 162 -11.35 -3.21 -14.41
N ILE A 163 -10.49 -3.20 -13.40
CA ILE A 163 -9.32 -2.32 -13.35
C ILE A 163 -8.37 -2.66 -14.50
N ASN A 164 -8.09 -3.94 -14.75
CA ASN A 164 -7.18 -4.37 -15.82
C ASN A 164 -7.72 -4.10 -17.24
N LYS A 165 -9.04 -4.01 -17.44
CA LYS A 165 -9.61 -3.54 -18.70
C LYS A 165 -9.26 -2.08 -18.98
N LYS A 166 -9.17 -1.25 -17.94
CA LYS A 166 -8.88 0.18 -18.04
C LYS A 166 -7.37 0.46 -18.13
N PHE A 167 -6.57 -0.31 -17.41
CA PHE A 167 -5.11 -0.18 -17.35
C PHE A 167 -4.47 -1.44 -17.96
N LYS A 168 -4.29 -1.40 -19.29
CA LYS A 168 -3.66 -2.50 -20.06
C LYS A 168 -2.15 -2.46 -19.95
#